data_d6d1b3ffe95b28f2ac6a300d4ebf88d6
#
_entry.id   d6d1b3ffe95b28f2ac6a300d4ebf88d6
#
_cell.length_a   1.000
_cell.length_b   1.000
_cell.length_c   1.000
_cell.angle_alpha   90.00
_cell.angle_beta   90.00
_cell.angle_gamma   90.00
#
_symmetry.space_group_name_H-M   'P 1'
#
loop_
_entity.id
_entity.type
_entity.pdbx_description
1 polymer ?
#
loop_
_entity_poly.entity_id
_entity_poly.type
_entity_poly.pdbx_seq_one_letter_code
_entity_poly.pdbx_strand_id
1 'polypeptide(L)'
;MPTTQRFEGPSDLHLHSAHSDGTQPPAEVMASAHRHGVRTAALTDHDTTSGWAEAAEAAASLAMTFIPGMELSARHEWRSVHVLAYLVDPDDPGLRAMTERIRSSRLDRARIMADRIARDYDLVWDDILAQTTDGATVGRPHIADALVARGLVRDRAEAFSGILSPGGDYYVALYAPDPVTAVGLVAGAGGVPVIAHPAGRAGLLPATLMDRMLHAGLAGFELGHRENREPGLQTLRDLCRERDLIVTGSSDYHGLGKPNQPGEHTTADAMVARIIDRATGSAPVYP
;
A
#
# COMPACT_ATOMS: atom_id res chain seq x y z
N MET A 1 -30.43 17.18 -0.45
CA MET A 1 -29.23 18.05 -0.51
C MET A 1 -28.09 17.21 -0.02
N PRO A 2 -27.06 16.89 -0.81
CA PRO A 2 -25.90 16.21 -0.25
C PRO A 2 -25.25 17.19 0.73
N THR A 3 -25.24 16.84 2.00
CA THR A 3 -24.41 17.49 3.01
C THR A 3 -22.97 17.36 2.53
N THR A 4 -22.37 18.45 2.12
CA THR A 4 -20.91 18.56 1.92
C THR A 4 -20.29 18.32 3.30
N GLN A 5 -20.03 17.07 3.63
CA GLN A 5 -19.27 16.69 4.80
C GLN A 5 -17.88 17.28 4.60
N ARG A 6 -17.52 18.28 5.38
CA ARG A 6 -16.18 18.87 5.35
C ARG A 6 -15.28 17.92 6.11
N PHE A 7 -14.28 17.42 5.43
CA PHE A 7 -13.16 16.74 6.09
C PHE A 7 -12.36 17.82 6.81
N GLU A 8 -12.45 17.87 8.13
CA GLU A 8 -11.76 18.89 8.92
C GLU A 8 -10.30 18.46 9.17
N GLY A 9 -9.38 18.90 8.31
CA GLY A 9 -7.95 18.71 8.48
C GLY A 9 -7.31 17.77 7.47
N PRO A 10 -5.99 17.53 7.58
CA PRO A 10 -5.21 16.74 6.62
C PRO A 10 -5.71 15.31 6.47
N SER A 11 -5.73 14.82 5.22
CA SER A 11 -6.09 13.44 4.88
C SER A 11 -4.86 12.68 4.41
N ASP A 12 -4.51 11.56 5.10
CA ASP A 12 -3.44 10.64 4.71
C ASP A 12 -4.04 9.28 4.35
N LEU A 13 -4.03 8.96 3.08
CA LEU A 13 -4.76 7.80 2.54
C LEU A 13 -3.86 6.60 2.22
N HIS A 14 -2.62 6.55 2.76
CA HIS A 14 -1.69 5.46 2.51
C HIS A 14 -0.84 5.19 3.75
N LEU A 15 -1.31 4.28 4.61
CA LEU A 15 -0.68 3.90 5.87
C LEU A 15 -0.66 2.38 6.00
N HIS A 16 0.42 1.85 6.60
CA HIS A 16 0.62 0.42 6.79
C HIS A 16 0.75 0.05 8.27
N SER A 17 0.17 -1.09 8.62
CA SER A 17 0.26 -1.69 9.95
C SER A 17 1.04 -3.00 9.96
N ALA A 18 1.16 -3.59 11.14
CA ALA A 18 1.74 -4.92 11.34
C ALA A 18 0.91 -6.06 10.71
N HIS A 19 -0.26 -5.77 10.12
CA HIS A 19 -0.98 -6.73 9.28
C HIS A 19 -0.35 -6.93 7.90
N SER A 20 0.59 -6.06 7.51
CA SER A 20 1.45 -6.24 6.34
C SER A 20 2.91 -6.05 6.71
N ASP A 21 3.51 -4.92 6.44
CA ASP A 21 4.95 -4.66 6.61
C ASP A 21 5.26 -3.36 7.38
N GLY A 22 4.24 -2.75 7.97
CA GLY A 22 4.40 -1.76 9.03
C GLY A 22 4.82 -2.40 10.35
N THR A 23 5.25 -1.58 11.30
CA THR A 23 5.78 -2.06 12.60
C THR A 23 4.83 -1.83 13.77
N GLN A 24 3.66 -1.25 13.53
CA GLN A 24 2.68 -0.90 14.56
C GLN A 24 1.34 -1.60 14.32
N PRO A 25 0.60 -1.98 15.38
CA PRO A 25 -0.79 -2.41 15.24
C PRO A 25 -1.67 -1.32 14.58
N PRO A 26 -2.80 -1.66 13.94
CA PRO A 26 -3.68 -0.69 13.30
C PRO A 26 -4.10 0.47 14.22
N ALA A 27 -4.43 0.20 15.46
CA ALA A 27 -4.81 1.24 16.45
C ALA A 27 -3.66 2.23 16.70
N GLU A 28 -2.42 1.76 16.80
CA GLU A 28 -1.27 2.64 16.97
C GLU A 28 -0.96 3.47 15.74
N VAL A 29 -1.19 2.93 14.53
CA VAL A 29 -1.07 3.68 13.27
C VAL A 29 -2.06 4.83 13.26
N MET A 30 -3.34 4.60 13.61
CA MET A 30 -4.35 5.66 13.71
C MET A 30 -3.96 6.69 14.77
N ALA A 31 -3.49 6.26 15.93
CA ALA A 31 -3.02 7.17 16.98
C ALA A 31 -1.80 7.98 16.53
N SER A 32 -0.88 7.41 15.79
CA SER A 32 0.26 8.10 15.20
C SER A 32 -0.19 9.16 14.19
N ALA A 33 -1.09 8.81 13.28
CA ALA A 33 -1.68 9.74 12.32
C ALA A 33 -2.38 10.92 13.03
N HIS A 34 -3.18 10.62 14.05
CA HIS A 34 -3.85 11.64 14.85
C HIS A 34 -2.86 12.61 15.53
N ARG A 35 -1.78 12.11 16.14
CA ARG A 35 -0.73 12.95 16.77
C ARG A 35 -0.03 13.88 15.77
N HIS A 36 0.05 13.48 14.49
CA HIS A 36 0.58 14.31 13.42
C HIS A 36 -0.46 15.24 12.77
N GLY A 37 -1.65 15.32 13.35
CA GLY A 37 -2.72 16.24 12.91
C GLY A 37 -3.60 15.70 11.79
N VAL A 38 -3.41 14.45 11.33
CA VAL A 38 -4.29 13.79 10.35
C VAL A 38 -5.69 13.62 10.94
N ARG A 39 -6.71 13.90 10.14
CA ARG A 39 -8.13 13.78 10.52
C ARG A 39 -8.90 12.78 9.69
N THR A 40 -8.42 12.48 8.49
CA THR A 40 -8.93 11.40 7.65
C THR A 40 -7.78 10.48 7.28
N ALA A 41 -7.90 9.19 7.58
CA ALA A 41 -6.84 8.22 7.33
C ALA A 41 -7.38 6.98 6.62
N ALA A 42 -6.57 6.40 5.72
CA ALA A 42 -6.82 5.06 5.20
C ALA A 42 -5.74 4.11 5.70
N LEU A 43 -6.13 2.92 6.14
CA LEU A 43 -5.22 1.80 6.33
C LEU A 43 -5.21 0.99 5.04
N THR A 44 -4.03 0.85 4.44
CA THR A 44 -3.84 0.26 3.11
C THR A 44 -2.84 -0.88 3.11
N ASP A 45 -2.91 -1.74 4.11
CA ASP A 45 -2.04 -2.90 4.24
C ASP A 45 -1.96 -3.73 2.96
N HIS A 46 -0.78 -4.26 2.65
CA HIS A 46 -0.54 -5.03 1.45
C HIS A 46 -1.40 -6.29 1.37
N ASP A 47 -2.24 -6.36 0.33
CA ASP A 47 -3.02 -7.54 -0.06
C ASP A 47 -3.94 -8.08 1.07
N THR A 48 -4.36 -7.25 2.03
CA THR A 48 -5.22 -7.64 3.14
C THR A 48 -6.10 -6.49 3.65
N THR A 49 -7.26 -6.85 4.17
CA THR A 49 -8.21 -5.94 4.84
C THR A 49 -8.35 -6.25 6.34
N SER A 50 -7.52 -7.16 6.86
CA SER A 50 -7.69 -7.72 8.21
C SER A 50 -7.50 -6.70 9.33
N GLY A 51 -6.81 -5.57 9.09
CA GLY A 51 -6.63 -4.48 10.06
C GLY A 51 -7.78 -3.47 10.11
N TRP A 52 -8.77 -3.54 9.23
CA TRP A 52 -9.80 -2.48 9.09
C TRP A 52 -10.66 -2.30 10.34
N ALA A 53 -11.10 -3.38 10.98
CA ALA A 53 -11.97 -3.30 12.14
C ALA A 53 -11.30 -2.55 13.31
N GLU A 54 -10.06 -2.93 13.63
CA GLU A 54 -9.25 -2.28 14.66
C GLU A 54 -8.95 -0.82 14.32
N ALA A 55 -8.57 -0.54 13.07
CA ALA A 55 -8.29 0.83 12.62
C ALA A 55 -9.55 1.71 12.67
N ALA A 56 -10.71 1.19 12.28
CA ALA A 56 -11.98 1.92 12.31
C ALA A 56 -12.40 2.26 13.74
N GLU A 57 -12.29 1.31 14.67
CA GLU A 57 -12.60 1.54 16.09
C GLU A 57 -11.67 2.59 16.69
N ALA A 58 -10.36 2.49 16.42
CA ALA A 58 -9.38 3.46 16.88
C ALA A 58 -9.62 4.86 16.30
N ALA A 59 -9.88 4.96 14.99
CA ALA A 59 -10.17 6.23 14.33
C ALA A 59 -11.42 6.90 14.91
N ALA A 60 -12.50 6.15 15.12
CA ALA A 60 -13.72 6.66 15.74
C ALA A 60 -13.46 7.21 17.16
N SER A 61 -12.67 6.49 17.97
CA SER A 61 -12.30 6.93 19.33
C SER A 61 -11.46 8.22 19.35
N LEU A 62 -10.77 8.52 18.23
CA LEU A 62 -9.92 9.70 18.04
C LEU A 62 -10.63 10.83 17.27
N ALA A 63 -11.93 10.69 17.02
CA ALA A 63 -12.71 11.62 16.18
C ALA A 63 -12.09 11.82 14.78
N MET A 64 -11.60 10.75 14.17
CA MET A 64 -11.06 10.70 12.81
C MET A 64 -12.02 9.98 11.88
N THR A 65 -12.06 10.41 10.61
CA THR A 65 -12.69 9.62 9.54
C THR A 65 -11.74 8.51 9.09
N PHE A 66 -12.25 7.29 9.03
CA PHE A 66 -11.51 6.14 8.48
C PHE A 66 -12.02 5.79 7.09
N ILE A 67 -11.10 5.67 6.15
CA ILE A 67 -11.35 5.18 4.77
C ILE A 67 -10.81 3.76 4.66
N PRO A 68 -11.66 2.73 4.60
CA PRO A 68 -11.22 1.38 4.28
C PRO A 68 -10.40 1.33 3.00
N GLY A 69 -9.17 0.81 3.07
CA GLY A 69 -8.26 0.75 1.94
C GLY A 69 -7.37 -0.48 1.97
N MET A 70 -6.78 -0.81 0.83
CA MET A 70 -5.79 -1.87 0.68
C MET A 70 -4.78 -1.47 -0.40
N GLU A 71 -3.51 -1.82 -0.25
CA GLU A 71 -2.53 -1.69 -1.32
C GLU A 71 -2.37 -3.04 -2.01
N LEU A 72 -3.09 -3.22 -3.14
CA LEU A 72 -3.05 -4.45 -3.93
C LEU A 72 -1.77 -4.51 -4.76
N SER A 73 -1.03 -5.61 -4.62
CA SER A 73 0.17 -5.87 -5.39
C SER A 73 -0.16 -6.24 -6.83
N ALA A 74 0.51 -5.58 -7.78
CA ALA A 74 0.50 -5.92 -9.19
C ALA A 74 1.94 -5.95 -9.75
N ARG A 75 2.10 -6.44 -10.98
CA ARG A 75 3.41 -6.53 -11.61
C ARG A 75 3.32 -6.34 -13.13
N HIS A 76 4.20 -5.49 -13.65
CA HIS A 76 4.41 -5.35 -15.07
C HIS A 76 5.85 -5.72 -15.40
N GLU A 77 6.04 -6.82 -16.13
CA GLU A 77 7.37 -7.40 -16.38
C GLU A 77 8.16 -7.63 -15.08
N TRP A 78 9.28 -6.94 -14.90
CA TRP A 78 10.12 -6.99 -13.69
C TRP A 78 9.73 -5.96 -12.61
N ARG A 79 8.81 -5.04 -12.93
CA ARG A 79 8.44 -3.90 -12.07
C ARG A 79 7.28 -4.27 -11.15
N SER A 80 7.44 -4.02 -9.86
CA SER A 80 6.31 -3.97 -8.94
C SER A 80 5.46 -2.73 -9.22
N VAL A 81 4.16 -2.89 -9.22
CA VAL A 81 3.16 -1.84 -9.33
C VAL A 81 2.18 -2.04 -8.18
N HIS A 82 1.87 -0.96 -7.47
CA HIS A 82 0.93 -1.04 -6.36
C HIS A 82 -0.32 -0.24 -6.69
N VAL A 83 -1.48 -0.82 -6.37
CA VAL A 83 -2.79 -0.22 -6.61
C VAL A 83 -3.47 0.00 -5.26
N LEU A 84 -3.60 1.27 -4.86
CA LEU A 84 -4.43 1.64 -3.72
C LEU A 84 -5.88 1.37 -4.09
N ALA A 85 -6.51 0.52 -3.32
CA ALA A 85 -7.88 0.05 -3.51
C ALA A 85 -8.73 0.64 -2.38
N TYR A 86 -9.33 1.79 -2.61
CA TYR A 86 -10.17 2.44 -1.61
C TYR A 86 -11.61 1.94 -1.67
N LEU A 87 -12.20 1.72 -0.50
CA LEU A 87 -13.63 1.43 -0.31
C LEU A 87 -14.14 0.22 -1.13
N VAL A 88 -13.30 -0.80 -1.30
CA VAL A 88 -13.71 -2.07 -1.93
C VAL A 88 -14.71 -2.83 -1.05
N ASP A 89 -15.52 -3.68 -1.67
CA ASP A 89 -16.20 -4.75 -0.94
C ASP A 89 -15.15 -5.81 -0.52
N PRO A 90 -14.88 -5.98 0.79
CA PRO A 90 -13.88 -6.93 1.27
C PRO A 90 -14.28 -8.39 1.03
N ASP A 91 -15.55 -8.65 0.75
CA ASP A 91 -16.10 -9.98 0.49
C ASP A 91 -16.24 -10.29 -1.00
N ASP A 92 -15.84 -9.37 -1.91
CA ASP A 92 -15.84 -9.67 -3.35
C ASP A 92 -15.03 -10.93 -3.65
N PRO A 93 -15.63 -11.96 -4.28
CA PRO A 93 -14.96 -13.25 -4.48
C PRO A 93 -13.73 -13.17 -5.35
N GLY A 94 -13.71 -12.29 -6.36
CA GLY A 94 -12.61 -12.13 -7.29
C GLY A 94 -11.40 -11.46 -6.61
N LEU A 95 -11.66 -10.42 -5.84
CA LEU A 95 -10.64 -9.71 -5.07
C LEU A 95 -10.04 -10.60 -3.98
N ARG A 96 -10.88 -11.32 -3.21
CA ARG A 96 -10.44 -12.28 -2.19
C ARG A 96 -9.57 -13.39 -2.75
N ALA A 97 -10.01 -14.05 -3.82
CA ALA A 97 -9.23 -15.11 -4.45
C ALA A 97 -7.86 -14.60 -4.93
N MET A 98 -7.80 -13.36 -5.45
CA MET A 98 -6.55 -12.76 -5.89
C MET A 98 -5.62 -12.42 -4.72
N THR A 99 -6.13 -11.78 -3.67
CA THR A 99 -5.33 -11.43 -2.48
C THR A 99 -4.81 -12.67 -1.76
N GLU A 100 -5.62 -13.72 -1.61
CA GLU A 100 -5.19 -15.01 -1.08
C GLU A 100 -4.06 -15.62 -1.90
N ARG A 101 -4.18 -15.62 -3.23
CA ARG A 101 -3.13 -16.11 -4.13
C ARG A 101 -1.84 -15.32 -4.02
N ILE A 102 -1.91 -13.98 -3.93
CA ILE A 102 -0.73 -13.13 -3.75
C ILE A 102 -0.08 -13.41 -2.39
N ARG A 103 -0.85 -13.47 -1.32
CA ARG A 103 -0.36 -13.75 0.04
C ARG A 103 0.30 -15.12 0.15
N SER A 104 -0.30 -16.16 -0.43
CA SER A 104 0.32 -17.49 -0.52
C SER A 104 1.65 -17.43 -1.26
N SER A 105 1.70 -16.77 -2.42
CA SER A 105 2.94 -16.58 -3.17
C SER A 105 3.99 -15.77 -2.41
N ARG A 106 3.59 -14.79 -1.59
CA ARG A 106 4.51 -14.05 -0.72
C ARG A 106 5.16 -14.97 0.32
N LEU A 107 4.35 -15.83 0.95
CA LEU A 107 4.83 -16.79 1.95
C LEU A 107 5.81 -17.79 1.32
N ASP A 108 5.44 -18.40 0.18
CA ASP A 108 6.30 -19.34 -0.54
C ASP A 108 7.61 -18.68 -0.95
N ARG A 109 7.54 -17.47 -1.50
CA ARG A 109 8.71 -16.68 -1.85
C ARG A 109 9.62 -16.41 -0.66
N ALA A 110 9.03 -16.01 0.47
CA ALA A 110 9.80 -15.70 1.68
C ALA A 110 10.53 -16.95 2.19
N ARG A 111 9.90 -18.14 2.17
CA ARG A 111 10.53 -19.42 2.51
C ARG A 111 11.71 -19.74 1.59
N ILE A 112 11.48 -19.66 0.27
CA ILE A 112 12.56 -19.94 -0.70
C ILE A 112 13.73 -18.97 -0.53
N MET A 113 13.46 -17.69 -0.28
CA MET A 113 14.49 -16.69 -0.02
C MET A 113 15.23 -16.98 1.28
N ALA A 114 14.52 -17.32 2.36
CA ALA A 114 15.12 -17.71 3.64
C ALA A 114 16.05 -18.92 3.49
N ASP A 115 15.60 -19.96 2.78
CA ASP A 115 16.41 -21.17 2.50
C ASP A 115 17.68 -20.87 1.69
N ARG A 116 17.59 -19.89 0.76
CA ARG A 116 18.76 -19.43 -0.01
C ARG A 116 19.73 -18.65 0.86
N ILE A 117 19.23 -17.72 1.69
CA ILE A 117 20.03 -16.89 2.58
C ILE A 117 20.72 -17.75 3.65
N ALA A 118 20.02 -18.76 4.17
CA ALA A 118 20.55 -19.68 5.18
C ALA A 118 21.79 -20.49 4.75
N ARG A 119 22.11 -20.51 3.45
CA ARG A 119 23.33 -21.16 2.93
C ARG A 119 24.59 -20.39 3.26
N ASP A 120 24.47 -19.06 3.37
CA ASP A 120 25.60 -18.14 3.48
C ASP A 120 25.55 -17.30 4.75
N TYR A 121 24.38 -17.22 5.41
CA TYR A 121 24.13 -16.41 6.61
C TYR A 121 23.42 -17.23 7.69
N ASP A 122 23.69 -16.91 8.95
CA ASP A 122 23.02 -17.52 10.11
C ASP A 122 21.62 -16.89 10.31
N LEU A 123 20.69 -17.28 9.43
CA LEU A 123 19.28 -16.87 9.44
C LEU A 123 18.39 -18.11 9.28
N VAL A 124 17.43 -18.30 10.17
CA VAL A 124 16.44 -19.37 10.09
C VAL A 124 15.03 -18.82 9.90
N TRP A 125 14.11 -19.69 9.45
CA TRP A 125 12.72 -19.29 9.21
C TRP A 125 12.04 -18.71 10.45
N ASP A 126 12.33 -19.24 11.64
CA ASP A 126 11.76 -18.77 12.91
C ASP A 126 12.17 -17.33 13.24
N ASP A 127 13.37 -16.89 12.82
CA ASP A 127 13.80 -15.49 12.96
C ASP A 127 12.88 -14.56 12.16
N ILE A 128 12.41 -15.00 10.99
CA ILE A 128 11.50 -14.22 10.12
C ILE A 128 10.10 -14.22 10.72
N LEU A 129 9.61 -15.36 11.21
CA LEU A 129 8.31 -15.43 11.88
C LEU A 129 8.26 -14.57 13.13
N ALA A 130 9.36 -14.45 13.87
CA ALA A 130 9.45 -13.56 15.04
C ALA A 130 9.28 -12.06 14.69
N GLN A 131 9.39 -11.68 13.41
CA GLN A 131 9.15 -10.32 12.93
C GLN A 131 7.74 -10.12 12.37
N THR A 132 6.86 -11.12 12.47
CA THR A 132 5.50 -11.07 11.93
C THR A 132 4.47 -11.15 13.05
N THR A 133 3.27 -10.63 12.81
CA THR A 133 2.09 -10.91 13.63
C THR A 133 1.25 -12.02 13.01
N ASP A 134 0.40 -12.67 13.81
CA ASP A 134 -0.48 -13.73 13.33
C ASP A 134 -1.39 -13.21 12.19
N GLY A 135 -1.38 -13.91 11.08
CA GLY A 135 -2.15 -13.56 9.89
C GLY A 135 -1.59 -12.45 9.03
N ALA A 136 -0.42 -11.88 9.37
CA ALA A 136 0.22 -10.83 8.59
C ALA A 136 0.60 -11.30 7.18
N THR A 137 0.63 -10.35 6.25
CA THR A 137 1.14 -10.57 4.88
C THR A 137 2.67 -10.62 4.90
N VAL A 138 3.24 -11.82 4.95
CA VAL A 138 4.70 -12.01 5.01
C VAL A 138 5.37 -11.51 3.72
N GLY A 139 6.42 -10.72 3.86
CA GLY A 139 7.16 -10.12 2.74
C GLY A 139 8.66 -9.98 2.98
N ARG A 140 9.36 -9.42 2.00
CA ARG A 140 10.80 -9.09 2.12
C ARG A 140 11.14 -8.16 3.29
N PRO A 141 10.27 -7.20 3.69
CA PRO A 141 10.53 -6.41 4.88
C PRO A 141 10.74 -7.23 6.14
N HIS A 142 9.97 -8.31 6.36
CA HIS A 142 10.14 -9.19 7.52
C HIS A 142 11.47 -9.97 7.47
N ILE A 143 11.93 -10.34 6.26
CA ILE A 143 13.28 -10.92 6.09
C ILE A 143 14.35 -9.86 6.43
N ALA A 144 14.14 -8.61 5.99
CA ALA A 144 15.04 -7.50 6.33
C ALA A 144 15.12 -7.28 7.85
N ASP A 145 13.97 -7.27 8.53
CA ASP A 145 13.92 -7.10 9.98
C ASP A 145 14.61 -8.25 10.72
N ALA A 146 14.44 -9.49 10.26
CA ALA A 146 15.14 -10.65 10.79
C ALA A 146 16.67 -10.54 10.60
N LEU A 147 17.11 -10.08 9.42
CA LEU A 147 18.53 -9.81 9.16
C LEU A 147 19.09 -8.73 10.09
N VAL A 148 18.33 -7.66 10.36
CA VAL A 148 18.68 -6.60 11.32
C VAL A 148 18.73 -7.15 12.73
N ALA A 149 17.71 -7.89 13.16
CA ALA A 149 17.64 -8.48 14.50
C ALA A 149 18.79 -9.47 14.79
N ARG A 150 19.26 -10.17 13.76
CA ARG A 150 20.44 -11.06 13.83
C ARG A 150 21.77 -10.30 13.69
N GLY A 151 21.74 -8.97 13.49
CA GLY A 151 22.96 -8.18 13.32
C GLY A 151 23.72 -8.44 12.01
N LEU A 152 23.07 -9.05 11.01
CA LEU A 152 23.65 -9.36 9.70
C LEU A 152 23.69 -8.13 8.77
N VAL A 153 22.82 -7.17 9.02
CA VAL A 153 22.76 -5.84 8.37
C VAL A 153 22.40 -4.79 9.41
N ARG A 154 22.68 -3.51 9.14
CA ARG A 154 22.42 -2.39 10.07
C ARG A 154 20.94 -1.96 10.09
N ASP A 155 20.32 -1.99 8.93
CA ASP A 155 18.96 -1.49 8.72
C ASP A 155 18.31 -2.13 7.46
N ARG A 156 17.01 -1.87 7.27
CA ARG A 156 16.28 -2.34 6.08
C ARG A 156 16.89 -1.84 4.77
N ALA A 157 17.42 -0.61 4.73
CA ALA A 157 17.99 -0.03 3.49
C ALA A 157 19.22 -0.83 3.04
N GLU A 158 20.10 -1.22 3.97
CA GLU A 158 21.23 -2.10 3.69
C GLU A 158 20.77 -3.48 3.21
N ALA A 159 19.79 -4.08 3.88
CA ALA A 159 19.22 -5.35 3.47
C ALA A 159 18.71 -5.31 2.01
N PHE A 160 17.93 -4.28 1.65
CA PHE A 160 17.36 -4.15 0.31
C PHE A 160 18.37 -3.75 -0.79
N SER A 161 19.44 -3.07 -0.44
CA SER A 161 20.52 -2.76 -1.39
C SER A 161 21.53 -3.90 -1.59
N GLY A 162 21.58 -4.83 -0.65
CA GLY A 162 22.46 -6.00 -0.62
C GLY A 162 21.72 -7.32 -0.79
N ILE A 163 21.57 -8.06 0.32
CA ILE A 163 21.06 -9.46 0.37
C ILE A 163 19.69 -9.61 -0.34
N LEU A 164 18.78 -8.64 -0.17
CA LEU A 164 17.43 -8.68 -0.72
C LEU A 164 17.27 -7.91 -2.04
N SER A 165 18.39 -7.50 -2.67
CA SER A 165 18.32 -6.70 -3.91
C SER A 165 17.64 -7.48 -5.04
N PRO A 166 16.79 -6.80 -5.86
CA PRO A 166 16.21 -7.43 -7.04
C PRO A 166 17.32 -7.88 -8.02
N GLY A 167 17.26 -9.15 -8.45
CA GLY A 167 18.28 -9.73 -9.33
C GLY A 167 19.51 -10.31 -8.63
N GLY A 168 19.62 -10.20 -7.29
CA GLY A 168 20.63 -10.90 -6.49
C GLY A 168 20.33 -12.40 -6.36
N ASP A 169 21.32 -13.16 -5.87
CA ASP A 169 21.28 -14.64 -5.80
C ASP A 169 20.15 -15.18 -4.94
N TYR A 170 19.75 -14.44 -3.90
CA TYR A 170 18.68 -14.84 -2.99
C TYR A 170 17.29 -14.41 -3.48
N TYR A 171 17.22 -13.51 -4.46
CA TYR A 171 15.95 -12.94 -4.90
C TYR A 171 15.05 -13.98 -5.59
N VAL A 172 13.76 -13.94 -5.22
CA VAL A 172 12.68 -14.67 -5.88
C VAL A 172 11.59 -13.69 -6.27
N ALA A 173 11.09 -13.79 -7.49
CA ALA A 173 10.01 -12.93 -7.96
C ALA A 173 8.69 -13.27 -7.26
N LEU A 174 7.92 -12.23 -6.89
CA LEU A 174 6.56 -12.39 -6.39
C LEU A 174 5.60 -12.68 -7.55
N TYR A 175 4.67 -13.62 -7.37
CA TYR A 175 3.46 -13.65 -8.20
C TYR A 175 2.57 -12.46 -7.84
N ALA A 176 2.17 -11.71 -8.83
CA ALA A 176 1.14 -10.69 -8.75
C ALA A 176 0.45 -10.56 -10.12
N PRO A 177 -0.83 -10.15 -10.19
CA PRO A 177 -1.53 -9.93 -11.46
C PRO A 177 -0.88 -8.78 -12.23
N ASP A 178 -1.15 -8.71 -13.55
CA ASP A 178 -0.81 -7.50 -14.28
C ASP A 178 -1.66 -6.30 -13.78
N PRO A 179 -1.18 -5.06 -13.93
CA PRO A 179 -1.85 -3.89 -13.37
C PRO A 179 -3.25 -3.64 -13.92
N VAL A 180 -3.55 -4.03 -15.17
CA VAL A 180 -4.89 -3.89 -15.75
C VAL A 180 -5.88 -4.83 -15.06
N THR A 181 -5.45 -6.07 -14.79
CA THR A 181 -6.24 -7.04 -14.02
C THR A 181 -6.46 -6.55 -12.58
N ALA A 182 -5.42 -6.03 -11.92
CA ALA A 182 -5.53 -5.50 -10.56
C ALA A 182 -6.53 -4.34 -10.46
N VAL A 183 -6.42 -3.37 -11.38
CA VAL A 183 -7.36 -2.24 -11.49
C VAL A 183 -8.79 -2.74 -11.73
N GLY A 184 -8.98 -3.69 -12.65
CA GLY A 184 -10.29 -4.24 -12.95
C GLY A 184 -10.92 -4.98 -11.77
N LEU A 185 -10.13 -5.70 -10.96
CA LEU A 185 -10.60 -6.35 -9.74
C LEU A 185 -11.06 -5.35 -8.69
N VAL A 186 -10.27 -4.28 -8.46
CA VAL A 186 -10.63 -3.22 -7.51
C VAL A 186 -11.90 -2.51 -7.95
N ALA A 187 -12.01 -2.14 -9.23
CA ALA A 187 -13.22 -1.50 -9.78
C ALA A 187 -14.43 -2.44 -9.73
N GLY A 188 -14.23 -3.72 -10.05
CA GLY A 188 -15.28 -4.76 -9.98
C GLY A 188 -15.80 -5.00 -8.57
N ALA A 189 -14.95 -4.89 -7.56
CA ALA A 189 -15.31 -4.92 -6.13
C ALA A 189 -15.94 -3.60 -5.62
N GLY A 190 -16.32 -2.70 -6.52
CA GLY A 190 -16.94 -1.41 -6.18
C GLY A 190 -16.00 -0.38 -5.58
N GLY A 191 -14.69 -0.64 -5.60
CA GLY A 191 -13.68 0.27 -5.06
C GLY A 191 -13.16 1.29 -6.07
N VAL A 192 -12.31 2.18 -5.58
CA VAL A 192 -11.67 3.24 -6.37
C VAL A 192 -10.17 2.98 -6.47
N PRO A 193 -9.68 2.48 -7.64
CA PRO A 193 -8.27 2.19 -7.83
C PRO A 193 -7.44 3.44 -8.14
N VAL A 194 -6.34 3.61 -7.41
CA VAL A 194 -5.34 4.68 -7.59
C VAL A 194 -3.95 4.05 -7.64
N ILE A 195 -3.10 4.42 -8.59
CA ILE A 195 -1.71 3.90 -8.63
C ILE A 195 -0.89 4.62 -7.56
N ALA A 196 -0.30 3.83 -6.66
CA ALA A 196 0.61 4.30 -5.61
C ALA A 196 1.97 4.73 -6.19
N HIS A 197 2.55 5.81 -5.67
CA HIS A 197 3.91 6.32 -5.98
C HIS A 197 4.41 6.07 -7.42
N PRO A 198 3.62 6.46 -8.47
CA PRO A 198 3.79 6.02 -9.87
C PRO A 198 5.07 6.52 -10.56
N ALA A 199 5.71 7.56 -10.03
CA ALA A 199 6.91 8.18 -10.60
C ALA A 199 8.18 7.90 -9.76
N GLY A 200 8.22 6.76 -9.07
CA GLY A 200 9.36 6.32 -8.27
C GLY A 200 10.60 6.00 -9.12
N ARG A 201 11.59 5.33 -8.49
CA ARG A 201 12.90 5.04 -9.12
C ARG A 201 12.82 4.28 -10.44
N ALA A 202 11.79 3.44 -10.63
CA ALA A 202 11.60 2.66 -11.85
C ALA A 202 11.08 3.51 -13.04
N GLY A 203 10.76 4.79 -12.82
CA GLY A 203 10.16 5.69 -13.79
C GLY A 203 8.69 5.36 -14.06
N LEU A 204 8.09 5.99 -15.06
CA LEU A 204 6.68 5.79 -15.42
C LEU A 204 6.44 4.42 -16.07
N LEU A 205 5.23 3.91 -15.91
CA LEU A 205 4.73 2.80 -16.70
C LEU A 205 4.56 3.24 -18.17
N PRO A 206 4.59 2.30 -19.15
CA PRO A 206 4.33 2.62 -20.54
C PRO A 206 2.96 3.31 -20.73
N ALA A 207 2.90 4.33 -21.58
CA ALA A 207 1.65 5.08 -21.83
C ALA A 207 0.50 4.16 -22.28
N THR A 208 0.79 3.19 -23.13
CA THR A 208 -0.19 2.19 -23.58
C THR A 208 -0.73 1.32 -22.45
N LEU A 209 0.07 1.04 -21.41
CA LEU A 209 -0.38 0.32 -20.23
C LEU A 209 -1.24 1.23 -19.35
N MET A 210 -0.86 2.50 -19.18
CA MET A 210 -1.67 3.48 -18.45
C MET A 210 -3.04 3.67 -19.11
N ASP A 211 -3.11 3.79 -20.43
CA ASP A 211 -4.37 3.86 -21.17
C ASP A 211 -5.25 2.62 -20.94
N ARG A 212 -4.66 1.41 -20.96
CA ARG A 212 -5.39 0.16 -20.67
C ARG A 212 -5.93 0.14 -19.25
N MET A 213 -5.15 0.61 -18.26
CA MET A 213 -5.60 0.71 -16.87
C MET A 213 -6.74 1.72 -16.72
N LEU A 214 -6.67 2.87 -17.40
CA LEU A 214 -7.77 3.86 -17.43
C LEU A 214 -9.06 3.26 -17.99
N HIS A 215 -8.98 2.48 -19.07
CA HIS A 215 -10.12 1.76 -19.61
C HIS A 215 -10.66 0.65 -18.68
N ALA A 216 -9.81 0.08 -17.84
CA ALA A 216 -10.20 -0.90 -16.84
C ALA A 216 -10.80 -0.29 -15.56
N GLY A 217 -10.86 1.04 -15.45
CA GLY A 217 -11.46 1.75 -14.33
C GLY A 217 -10.49 2.48 -13.41
N LEU A 218 -9.21 2.60 -13.78
CA LEU A 218 -8.25 3.39 -13.00
C LEU A 218 -8.79 4.81 -12.78
N ALA A 219 -8.86 5.22 -11.52
CA ALA A 219 -9.45 6.50 -11.13
C ALA A 219 -8.41 7.63 -10.97
N GLY A 220 -7.15 7.30 -10.68
CA GLY A 220 -6.15 8.32 -10.42
C GLY A 220 -4.76 7.82 -10.09
N PHE A 221 -3.94 8.76 -9.61
CA PHE A 221 -2.54 8.54 -9.26
C PHE A 221 -2.18 9.25 -7.94
N GLU A 222 -1.34 8.61 -7.13
CA GLU A 222 -0.74 9.22 -5.95
C GLU A 222 0.47 10.06 -6.36
N LEU A 223 0.27 11.35 -6.54
CA LEU A 223 1.32 12.26 -6.99
C LEU A 223 2.12 12.86 -5.82
N GLY A 224 1.46 13.12 -4.69
CA GLY A 224 2.10 13.60 -3.47
C GLY A 224 2.72 12.44 -2.69
N HIS A 225 3.96 12.06 -3.05
CA HIS A 225 4.70 11.01 -2.36
C HIS A 225 6.21 11.26 -2.45
N ARG A 226 6.96 10.97 -1.37
CA ARG A 226 8.40 11.28 -1.29
C ARG A 226 9.26 10.53 -2.31
N GLU A 227 8.83 9.38 -2.80
CA GLU A 227 9.58 8.62 -3.81
C GLU A 227 9.37 9.11 -5.24
N ASN A 228 8.30 9.86 -5.49
CA ASN A 228 8.00 10.39 -6.82
C ASN A 228 8.99 11.44 -7.27
N ARG A 229 9.38 11.43 -8.55
CA ARG A 229 10.43 12.25 -9.12
C ARG A 229 10.03 12.90 -10.43
N GLU A 230 10.57 14.09 -10.66
CA GLU A 230 10.53 14.73 -11.98
C GLU A 230 11.49 13.99 -12.96
N PRO A 231 11.22 13.96 -14.29
CA PRO A 231 10.08 14.61 -14.96
C PRO A 231 8.78 13.79 -14.95
N GLY A 232 8.76 12.58 -14.41
CA GLY A 232 7.60 11.70 -14.40
C GLY A 232 6.36 12.32 -13.75
N LEU A 233 6.53 13.04 -12.64
CA LEU A 233 5.44 13.76 -11.98
C LEU A 233 4.75 14.77 -12.90
N GLN A 234 5.51 15.53 -13.69
CA GLN A 234 4.92 16.52 -14.59
C GLN A 234 4.04 15.85 -15.64
N THR A 235 4.51 14.75 -16.23
CA THR A 235 3.72 13.96 -17.20
C THR A 235 2.40 13.48 -16.59
N LEU A 236 2.44 12.99 -15.34
CA LEU A 236 1.22 12.52 -14.66
C LEU A 236 0.28 13.67 -14.26
N ARG A 237 0.82 14.83 -13.84
CA ARG A 237 0.00 16.03 -13.56
C ARG A 237 -0.79 16.46 -14.81
N ASP A 238 -0.14 16.45 -15.97
CA ASP A 238 -0.76 16.83 -17.23
C ASP A 238 -1.84 15.80 -17.63
N LEU A 239 -1.55 14.50 -17.50
CA LEU A 239 -2.52 13.43 -17.73
C LEU A 239 -3.73 13.54 -16.78
N CYS A 240 -3.48 13.76 -15.47
CA CYS A 240 -4.56 13.91 -14.49
C CYS A 240 -5.47 15.12 -14.81
N ARG A 241 -4.89 16.22 -15.25
CA ARG A 241 -5.65 17.41 -15.66
C ARG A 241 -6.44 17.16 -16.93
N GLU A 242 -5.83 16.54 -17.94
CA GLU A 242 -6.47 16.24 -19.22
C GLU A 242 -7.65 15.29 -19.08
N ARG A 243 -7.54 14.29 -18.24
CA ARG A 243 -8.53 13.21 -18.06
C ARG A 243 -9.41 13.39 -16.83
N ASP A 244 -9.30 14.49 -16.11
CA ASP A 244 -10.01 14.78 -14.85
C ASP A 244 -9.89 13.61 -13.85
N LEU A 245 -8.67 13.14 -13.58
CA LEU A 245 -8.41 12.04 -12.69
C LEU A 245 -8.29 12.48 -11.23
N ILE A 246 -8.44 11.53 -10.31
CA ILE A 246 -8.18 11.73 -8.89
C ILE A 246 -6.67 11.86 -8.67
N VAL A 247 -6.30 12.83 -7.86
CA VAL A 247 -4.91 13.02 -7.40
C VAL A 247 -4.87 12.86 -5.90
N THR A 248 -4.10 11.90 -5.41
CA THR A 248 -3.86 11.72 -3.98
C THR A 248 -2.44 12.14 -3.59
N GLY A 249 -2.26 12.37 -2.31
CA GLY A 249 -0.97 12.52 -1.67
C GLY A 249 -1.04 11.87 -0.30
N SER A 250 0.00 11.13 0.07
CA SER A 250 0.01 10.31 1.28
C SER A 250 1.44 10.04 1.75
N SER A 251 1.59 9.59 2.99
CA SER A 251 2.90 9.37 3.58
C SER A 251 3.54 8.02 3.25
N ASP A 252 2.73 7.00 3.01
CA ASP A 252 3.20 5.60 2.95
C ASP A 252 3.94 5.22 4.25
N TYR A 253 3.34 5.58 5.38
CA TYR A 253 3.88 5.37 6.72
C TYR A 253 3.91 3.90 7.11
N HIS A 254 5.05 3.44 7.69
CA HIS A 254 5.28 2.06 8.11
C HIS A 254 5.80 1.94 9.56
N GLY A 255 5.55 2.93 10.39
CA GLY A 255 6.15 2.98 11.73
C GLY A 255 7.67 3.15 11.65
N LEU A 256 8.41 2.33 12.38
CA LEU A 256 9.88 2.34 12.36
C LEU A 256 10.47 1.71 11.08
N GLY A 257 9.65 1.10 10.24
CA GLY A 257 10.10 0.40 9.01
C GLY A 257 10.56 1.33 7.89
N LYS A 258 10.06 2.58 7.88
CA LYS A 258 10.45 3.64 6.94
C LYS A 258 10.59 4.98 7.66
N PRO A 259 11.36 5.95 7.12
CA PRO A 259 11.50 7.28 7.71
C PRO A 259 10.29 8.21 7.47
N ASN A 260 9.26 7.74 6.78
CA ASN A 260 8.04 8.47 6.42
C ASN A 260 7.25 8.82 7.68
N GLN A 261 6.65 10.01 7.72
CA GLN A 261 5.84 10.45 8.84
C GLN A 261 4.38 10.64 8.40
N PRO A 262 3.38 10.28 9.22
CA PRO A 262 1.99 10.52 8.87
C PRO A 262 1.74 11.98 8.53
N GLY A 263 1.00 12.24 7.44
CA GLY A 263 0.65 13.58 7.01
C GLY A 263 1.76 14.38 6.32
N GLU A 264 2.93 13.79 6.04
CA GLU A 264 4.00 14.51 5.29
C GLU A 264 3.59 14.88 3.85
N HIS A 265 2.66 14.13 3.29
CA HIS A 265 1.89 14.44 2.09
C HIS A 265 0.43 14.15 2.36
N THR A 266 -0.47 14.91 1.75
CA THR A 266 -1.90 14.81 2.04
C THR A 266 -2.74 14.86 0.78
N THR A 267 -3.92 14.28 0.86
CA THR A 267 -4.93 14.32 -0.19
C THR A 267 -5.90 15.47 0.06
N ALA A 268 -6.19 16.27 -0.94
CA ALA A 268 -7.15 17.36 -0.84
C ALA A 268 -8.58 16.84 -0.60
N ASP A 269 -9.37 17.54 0.21
CA ASP A 269 -10.75 17.17 0.59
C ASP A 269 -11.65 16.88 -0.60
N ALA A 270 -11.53 17.67 -1.68
CA ALA A 270 -12.27 17.44 -2.91
C ALA A 270 -11.94 16.09 -3.56
N MET A 271 -10.71 15.60 -3.42
CA MET A 271 -10.31 14.29 -3.96
C MET A 271 -10.78 13.16 -3.05
N VAL A 272 -10.76 13.36 -1.72
CA VAL A 272 -11.39 12.41 -0.77
C VAL A 272 -12.88 12.26 -1.07
N ALA A 273 -13.58 13.37 -1.25
CA ALA A 273 -15.00 13.36 -1.64
C ALA A 273 -15.22 12.58 -2.95
N ARG A 274 -14.39 12.81 -3.97
CA ARG A 274 -14.49 12.09 -5.26
C ARG A 274 -14.23 10.58 -5.12
N ILE A 275 -13.36 10.16 -4.20
CA ILE A 275 -13.15 8.74 -3.89
C ILE A 275 -14.44 8.17 -3.28
N ILE A 276 -15.02 8.84 -2.29
CA ILE A 276 -16.23 8.39 -1.61
C ILE A 276 -17.42 8.35 -2.56
N ASP A 277 -17.61 9.38 -3.39
CA ASP A 277 -18.74 9.46 -4.33
C ASP A 277 -18.69 8.40 -5.44
N ARG A 278 -17.49 7.89 -5.77
CA ARG A 278 -17.31 6.84 -6.79
C ARG A 278 -17.44 5.43 -6.26
N ALA A 279 -17.18 5.24 -4.98
CA ALA A 279 -17.16 3.91 -4.37
C ALA A 279 -18.57 3.35 -4.18
N THR A 280 -18.72 2.04 -4.40
CA THR A 280 -19.96 1.29 -4.18
C THR A 280 -19.74 0.02 -3.36
N GLY A 281 -18.48 -0.32 -3.03
CA GLY A 281 -18.12 -1.55 -2.33
C GLY A 281 -18.32 -1.44 -0.81
N SER A 282 -17.66 -0.48 -0.17
CA SER A 282 -17.82 -0.19 1.25
C SER A 282 -17.97 1.31 1.49
N ALA A 283 -18.22 1.70 2.74
CA ALA A 283 -18.43 3.08 3.13
C ALA A 283 -17.33 3.58 4.09
N PRO A 284 -17.04 4.90 4.11
CA PRO A 284 -16.22 5.49 5.16
C PRO A 284 -16.83 5.26 6.53
N VAL A 285 -15.98 5.17 7.55
CA VAL A 285 -16.40 5.18 8.96
C VAL A 285 -16.16 6.58 9.51
N TYR A 286 -17.22 7.23 9.88
CA TYR A 286 -17.17 8.58 10.45
C TYR A 286 -17.12 8.51 11.98
N PRO A 287 -16.57 9.54 12.65
CA PRO A 287 -16.54 9.64 14.11
C PRO A 287 -17.89 9.56 14.77
#